data_be4909d6322685aeb1d4f21e2a7e39f3
#
_entry.id   be4909d6322685aeb1d4f21e2a7e39f3
#
_cell.length_a   1.000
_cell.length_b   1.000
_cell.length_c   1.000
_cell.angle_alpha   90.00
_cell.angle_beta   90.00
_cell.angle_gamma   90.00
#
_symmetry.space_group_name_H-M   'P 1'
#
loop_
_entity.id
_entity.type
_entity.pdbx_description
1 polymer ?
#
loop_
_entity_poly.entity_id
_entity_poly.type
_entity_poly.pdbx_seq_one_letter_code
_entity_poly.pdbx_strand_id
1 'polypeptide(L)'
;VFPSTYEPFGIVTLEAMLAEVPVVVSDIGGLNEIVEHRQTGMKSYCGNSNSIADAILELLFDPQLCSNIVKKAKAKVRNEYNWAKIAQDTHFTYQKAICETVAEKQRKEIEQEKESKAKKPAKGEITNLLTFRKNQAYA
;
A
#
# COMPACT_ATOMS: atom_id res chain seq x y z
N VAL A 1 23.73 8.47 12.15
CA VAL A 1 22.82 7.92 13.15
C VAL A 1 21.51 8.70 13.12
N PHE A 2 20.37 8.01 13.06
CA PHE A 2 19.04 8.61 13.07
C PHE A 2 18.23 8.03 14.25
N PRO A 3 18.36 8.59 15.46
CA PRO A 3 17.72 8.10 16.67
C PRO A 3 16.30 8.68 16.83
N SER A 4 15.55 8.70 15.75
CA SER A 4 14.20 9.26 15.72
C SER A 4 13.26 8.50 16.65
N THR A 5 12.35 9.21 17.32
CA THR A 5 11.24 8.61 18.07
C THR A 5 9.96 8.55 17.25
N TYR A 6 9.90 9.28 16.14
CA TYR A 6 8.84 9.27 15.15
C TYR A 6 9.43 9.63 13.78
N GLU A 7 9.27 8.77 12.79
CA GLU A 7 9.73 8.99 11.43
C GLU A 7 8.75 8.34 10.43
N PRO A 8 7.94 9.12 9.72
CA PRO A 8 6.96 8.58 8.78
C PRO A 8 7.58 7.85 7.60
N PHE A 9 8.74 8.32 7.09
CA PHE A 9 9.39 7.72 5.94
C PHE A 9 10.90 7.57 6.11
N GLY A 10 11.68 8.66 6.23
CA GLY A 10 13.13 8.60 6.44
C GLY A 10 13.97 8.89 5.19
N ILE A 11 13.64 9.92 4.40
CA ILE A 11 14.35 10.31 3.17
C ILE A 11 15.86 10.50 3.43
N VAL A 12 16.22 11.13 4.54
CA VAL A 12 17.63 11.39 4.90
C VAL A 12 18.44 10.10 5.06
N THR A 13 17.78 9.01 5.50
CA THR A 13 18.42 7.69 5.59
C THR A 13 18.76 7.16 4.20
N LEU A 14 17.84 7.30 3.22
CA LEU A 14 18.07 6.91 1.84
C LEU A 14 19.19 7.72 1.19
N GLU A 15 19.27 9.03 1.48
CA GLU A 15 20.35 9.91 1.01
C GLU A 15 21.71 9.45 1.57
N ALA A 16 21.80 9.12 2.86
CA ALA A 16 23.01 8.60 3.48
C ALA A 16 23.43 7.25 2.87
N MET A 17 22.49 6.33 2.67
CA MET A 17 22.72 5.03 2.04
C MET A 17 23.23 5.19 0.59
N LEU A 18 22.66 6.14 -0.16
CA LEU A 18 23.08 6.44 -1.53
C LEU A 18 24.48 7.06 -1.58
N ALA A 19 24.83 7.88 -0.58
CA ALA A 19 26.15 8.47 -0.39
C ALA A 19 27.20 7.47 0.13
N GLU A 20 26.85 6.19 0.25
CA GLU A 20 27.74 5.13 0.76
C GLU A 20 28.17 5.33 2.21
N VAL A 21 27.32 5.96 3.02
CA VAL A 21 27.52 6.11 4.46
C VAL A 21 26.74 5.01 5.20
N PRO A 22 27.38 4.24 6.09
CA PRO A 22 26.67 3.25 6.90
C PRO A 22 25.73 3.95 7.87
N VAL A 23 24.52 3.40 8.03
CA VAL A 23 23.46 4.03 8.85
C VAL A 23 23.12 3.17 10.08
N VAL A 24 22.86 3.86 11.18
CA VAL A 24 22.24 3.31 12.40
C VAL A 24 20.92 4.05 12.61
N VAL A 25 19.81 3.34 12.70
CA VAL A 25 18.46 3.92 12.79
C VAL A 25 17.68 3.34 13.97
N SER A 26 16.73 4.09 14.50
CA SER A 26 15.73 3.54 15.41
C SER A 26 14.80 2.57 14.67
N ASP A 27 14.43 1.45 15.27
CA ASP A 27 13.51 0.45 14.72
C ASP A 27 12.05 0.91 14.85
N ILE A 28 11.69 1.96 14.10
CA ILE A 28 10.37 2.58 14.12
C ILE A 28 9.90 3.03 12.72
N GLY A 29 8.58 3.09 12.52
CA GLY A 29 7.94 3.73 11.37
C GLY A 29 8.60 3.39 10.03
N GLY A 30 8.77 4.38 9.16
CA GLY A 30 9.40 4.22 7.85
C GLY A 30 10.85 3.74 7.89
N LEU A 31 11.59 4.03 8.96
CA LEU A 31 12.97 3.54 9.11
C LEU A 31 13.04 2.02 9.18
N ASN A 32 12.03 1.40 9.82
CA ASN A 32 11.93 -0.05 9.93
C ASN A 32 11.70 -0.72 8.56
N GLU A 33 10.99 -0.06 7.65
CA GLU A 33 10.74 -0.55 6.29
C GLU A 33 11.95 -0.36 5.37
N ILE A 34 12.66 0.77 5.50
CA ILE A 34 13.82 1.12 4.68
C ILE A 34 15.04 0.25 5.02
N VAL A 35 15.34 0.11 6.32
CA VAL A 35 16.58 -0.51 6.81
C VAL A 35 16.33 -1.95 7.26
N GLU A 36 17.10 -2.86 6.70
CA GLU A 36 17.19 -4.26 7.15
C GLU A 36 18.39 -4.43 8.04
N HIS A 37 18.17 -4.86 9.29
CA HIS A 37 19.21 -4.99 10.31
C HIS A 37 20.37 -5.88 9.85
N ARG A 38 21.61 -5.39 9.96
CA ARG A 38 22.87 -6.05 9.52
C ARG A 38 22.95 -6.37 8.02
N GLN A 39 21.99 -5.90 7.21
CA GLN A 39 21.98 -6.08 5.76
C GLN A 39 22.19 -4.76 5.02
N THR A 40 21.35 -3.76 5.31
CA THR A 40 21.40 -2.44 4.66
C THR A 40 21.62 -1.29 5.65
N GLY A 41 21.74 -1.61 6.93
CA GLY A 41 22.03 -0.69 8.03
C GLY A 41 21.92 -1.43 9.36
N MET A 42 22.12 -0.70 10.43
CA MET A 42 21.93 -1.21 11.79
C MET A 42 20.66 -0.63 12.38
N LYS A 43 19.86 -1.46 13.06
CA LYS A 43 18.70 -1.02 13.83
C LYS A 43 19.03 -1.00 15.32
N SER A 44 18.49 -0.03 16.03
CA SER A 44 18.57 0.10 17.48
C SER A 44 17.19 0.26 18.07
N TYR A 45 17.02 -0.12 19.34
CA TYR A 45 15.77 0.12 20.05
C TYR A 45 15.50 1.60 20.21
N CYS A 46 14.29 2.05 19.90
CA CYS A 46 13.89 3.44 20.02
C CYS A 46 14.04 3.94 21.48
N GLY A 47 14.71 5.08 21.64
CA GLY A 47 14.96 5.70 22.96
C GLY A 47 16.00 4.99 23.81
N ASN A 48 16.71 3.99 23.29
CA ASN A 48 17.72 3.23 24.02
C ASN A 48 19.14 3.60 23.55
N SER A 49 19.83 4.45 24.32
CA SER A 49 21.18 4.90 24.00
C SER A 49 22.23 3.77 23.98
N ASN A 50 22.07 2.74 24.80
CA ASN A 50 23.01 1.61 24.82
C ASN A 50 22.89 0.80 23.54
N SER A 51 21.67 0.55 23.07
CA SER A 51 21.44 -0.14 21.79
C SER A 51 22.00 0.63 20.59
N ILE A 52 21.95 1.97 20.63
CA ILE A 52 22.56 2.82 19.61
C ILE A 52 24.08 2.70 19.67
N ALA A 53 24.66 2.76 20.86
CA ALA A 53 26.10 2.63 21.07
C ALA A 53 26.64 1.28 20.60
N ASP A 54 25.92 0.17 20.93
CA ASP A 54 26.29 -1.17 20.52
C ASP A 54 26.29 -1.29 18.99
N ALA A 55 25.26 -0.78 18.31
CA ALA A 55 25.15 -0.80 16.86
C ALA A 55 26.26 0.03 16.17
N ILE A 56 26.64 1.17 16.76
CA ILE A 56 27.76 2.00 16.26
C ILE A 56 29.08 1.24 16.44
N LEU A 57 29.35 0.72 17.64
CA LEU A 57 30.57 -0.01 17.93
C LEU A 57 30.75 -1.22 17.05
N GLU A 58 29.69 -1.96 16.79
CA GLU A 58 29.71 -3.11 15.86
C GLU A 58 30.17 -2.70 14.45
N LEU A 59 29.68 -1.59 13.91
CA LEU A 59 30.14 -1.07 12.61
C LEU A 59 31.60 -0.58 12.64
N LEU A 60 32.03 -0.01 13.73
CA LEU A 60 33.40 0.49 13.85
C LEU A 60 34.44 -0.63 14.02
N PHE A 61 34.08 -1.71 14.70
CA PHE A 61 34.98 -2.82 14.98
C PHE A 61 34.90 -3.95 13.95
N ASP A 62 33.90 -3.96 13.06
CA ASP A 62 33.79 -4.91 11.94
C ASP A 62 33.76 -4.20 10.58
N PRO A 63 34.92 -3.86 9.99
CA PRO A 63 35.03 -3.21 8.69
C PRO A 63 34.40 -4.04 7.55
N GLN A 64 34.39 -5.38 7.67
CA GLN A 64 33.81 -6.26 6.65
C GLN A 64 32.30 -6.17 6.65
N LEU A 65 31.67 -6.19 7.82
CA LEU A 65 30.24 -5.97 7.98
C LEU A 65 29.85 -4.59 7.45
N CYS A 66 30.58 -3.54 7.84
CA CYS A 66 30.35 -2.17 7.39
C CYS A 66 30.37 -2.07 5.86
N SER A 67 31.43 -2.61 5.21
CA SER A 67 31.53 -2.60 3.74
C SER A 67 30.39 -3.35 3.06
N ASN A 68 29.97 -4.49 3.60
CA ASN A 68 28.87 -5.27 3.05
C ASN A 68 27.52 -4.54 3.15
N ILE A 69 27.27 -3.91 4.32
CA ILE A 69 26.06 -3.11 4.56
C ILE A 69 25.98 -1.94 3.56
N VAL A 70 27.05 -1.17 3.41
CA VAL A 70 27.11 -0.01 2.51
C VAL A 70 26.82 -0.41 1.06
N LYS A 71 27.41 -1.50 0.56
CA LYS A 71 27.17 -1.98 -0.81
C LYS A 71 25.71 -2.39 -1.02
N LYS A 72 25.15 -3.16 -0.08
CA LYS A 72 23.74 -3.61 -0.17
C LYS A 72 22.79 -2.44 -0.04
N ALA A 73 23.03 -1.52 0.87
CA ALA A 73 22.22 -0.31 1.07
C ALA A 73 22.14 0.52 -0.21
N LYS A 74 23.28 0.83 -0.83
CA LYS A 74 23.32 1.58 -2.09
C LYS A 74 22.58 0.86 -3.21
N ALA A 75 22.73 -0.47 -3.34
CA ALA A 75 22.04 -1.25 -4.34
C ALA A 75 20.52 -1.23 -4.13
N LYS A 76 20.05 -1.39 -2.88
CA LYS A 76 18.63 -1.30 -2.53
C LYS A 76 18.04 0.06 -2.91
N VAL A 77 18.69 1.17 -2.53
CA VAL A 77 18.18 2.51 -2.84
C VAL A 77 18.08 2.73 -4.35
N ARG A 78 19.10 2.34 -5.12
CA ARG A 78 19.09 2.49 -6.57
C ARG A 78 18.00 1.68 -7.27
N ASN A 79 17.69 0.50 -6.75
CA ASN A 79 16.73 -0.41 -7.37
C ASN A 79 15.28 -0.13 -6.95
N GLU A 80 15.06 0.26 -5.70
CA GLU A 80 13.71 0.34 -5.13
C GLU A 80 13.20 1.78 -4.99
N TYR A 81 14.11 2.74 -4.73
CA TYR A 81 13.75 4.13 -4.42
C TYR A 81 14.15 5.12 -5.53
N ASN A 82 14.03 4.72 -6.80
CA ASN A 82 14.26 5.62 -7.93
C ASN A 82 12.95 6.17 -8.51
N TRP A 83 12.99 7.39 -9.01
CA TRP A 83 11.82 8.10 -9.52
C TRP A 83 11.13 7.39 -10.69
N ALA A 84 11.86 6.69 -11.54
CA ALA A 84 11.28 5.96 -12.66
C ALA A 84 10.39 4.82 -12.16
N LYS A 85 10.88 4.04 -11.19
CA LYS A 85 10.10 2.97 -10.56
C LYS A 85 8.90 3.52 -9.79
N ILE A 86 9.08 4.57 -9.00
CA ILE A 86 8.00 5.22 -8.24
C ILE A 86 6.90 5.71 -9.19
N ALA A 87 7.27 6.33 -10.31
CA ALA A 87 6.31 6.78 -11.32
C ALA A 87 5.53 5.61 -11.95
N GLN A 88 6.20 4.50 -12.26
CA GLN A 88 5.55 3.29 -12.79
C GLN A 88 4.57 2.68 -11.77
N ASP A 89 4.98 2.53 -10.52
CA ASP A 89 4.15 1.95 -9.46
C ASP A 89 2.95 2.85 -9.17
N THR A 90 3.13 4.17 -9.19
CA THR A 90 2.06 5.15 -9.06
C THR A 90 1.08 5.07 -10.23
N HIS A 91 1.58 4.99 -11.46
CA HIS A 91 0.74 4.84 -12.66
C HIS A 91 -0.09 3.55 -12.59
N PHE A 92 0.53 2.43 -12.22
CA PHE A 92 -0.16 1.15 -12.05
C PHE A 92 -1.26 1.24 -10.98
N THR A 93 -0.98 1.89 -9.86
CA THR A 93 -1.95 2.10 -8.78
C THR A 93 -3.16 2.91 -9.26
N TYR A 94 -2.93 3.98 -10.05
CA TYR A 94 -4.02 4.76 -10.63
C TYR A 94 -4.84 3.95 -11.63
N GLN A 95 -4.20 3.18 -12.51
CA GLN A 95 -4.92 2.32 -13.44
C GLN A 95 -5.81 1.30 -12.71
N LYS A 96 -5.27 0.67 -11.67
CA LYS A 96 -6.01 -0.28 -10.84
C LYS A 96 -7.25 0.38 -10.20
N ALA A 97 -7.08 1.54 -9.58
CA ALA A 97 -8.18 2.27 -8.94
C ALA A 97 -9.26 2.68 -9.94
N ILE A 98 -8.89 3.12 -11.15
CA ILE A 98 -9.84 3.46 -12.21
C ILE A 98 -10.62 2.21 -12.64
N CYS A 99 -9.95 1.09 -12.89
CA CYS A 99 -10.61 -0.16 -13.30
C CYS A 99 -11.59 -0.67 -12.23
N GLU A 100 -11.20 -0.62 -10.97
CA GLU A 100 -12.05 -1.03 -9.85
C GLU A 100 -13.31 -0.14 -9.74
N THR A 101 -13.14 1.19 -9.87
CA THR A 101 -14.26 2.14 -9.83
C THR A 101 -15.23 1.95 -10.99
N VAL A 102 -14.73 1.69 -12.20
CA VAL A 102 -15.54 1.42 -13.37
C VAL A 102 -16.33 0.11 -13.21
N ALA A 103 -15.66 -0.94 -12.73
CA ALA A 103 -16.29 -2.23 -12.49
C ALA A 103 -17.40 -2.15 -11.42
N GLU A 104 -17.19 -1.38 -10.35
CA GLU A 104 -18.21 -1.16 -9.33
C GLU A 104 -19.42 -0.39 -9.87
N LYS A 105 -19.22 0.64 -10.71
CA LYS A 105 -20.32 1.37 -11.35
C LYS A 105 -21.14 0.45 -12.24
N GLN A 106 -20.50 -0.35 -13.08
CA GLN A 106 -21.19 -1.29 -13.96
C GLN A 106 -21.99 -2.34 -13.17
N ARG A 107 -21.45 -2.84 -12.05
CA ARG A 107 -22.19 -3.77 -11.18
C ARG A 107 -23.44 -3.13 -10.60
N LYS A 108 -23.36 -1.90 -10.10
CA LYS A 108 -24.53 -1.16 -9.57
C LYS A 108 -25.58 -0.87 -10.64
N GLU A 109 -25.16 -0.53 -11.85
CA GLU A 109 -26.09 -0.31 -12.98
C GLU A 109 -26.84 -1.60 -13.36
N ILE A 110 -26.13 -2.72 -13.44
CA ILE A 110 -26.75 -4.04 -13.73
C ILE A 110 -27.74 -4.45 -12.62
N GLU A 111 -27.39 -4.19 -11.36
CA GLU A 111 -28.24 -4.51 -10.22
C GLU A 111 -29.53 -3.68 -10.22
N GLN A 112 -29.41 -2.36 -10.48
CA GLN A 112 -30.57 -1.47 -10.64
C GLN A 112 -31.45 -1.84 -11.82
N GLU A 113 -30.88 -2.26 -12.95
CA GLU A 113 -31.65 -2.77 -14.09
C GLU A 113 -32.43 -4.04 -13.75
N LYS A 114 -31.80 -4.98 -13.03
CA LYS A 114 -32.47 -6.21 -12.58
C LYS A 114 -33.64 -5.92 -11.65
N GLU A 115 -33.43 -5.02 -10.67
CA GLU A 115 -34.51 -4.59 -9.77
C GLU A 115 -35.64 -3.87 -10.48
N SER A 116 -35.36 -3.02 -11.47
CA SER A 116 -36.35 -2.30 -12.23
C SER A 116 -37.19 -3.27 -13.11
N LYS A 117 -36.55 -4.30 -13.65
CA LYS A 117 -37.23 -5.36 -14.42
C LYS A 117 -38.11 -6.26 -13.55
N ALA A 118 -37.65 -6.56 -12.32
CA ALA A 118 -38.40 -7.35 -11.35
C ALA A 118 -39.65 -6.61 -10.80
N LYS A 119 -39.59 -5.28 -10.73
CA LYS A 119 -40.71 -4.44 -10.26
C LYS A 119 -41.78 -4.13 -11.32
N LYS A 120 -41.58 -4.49 -12.61
CA LYS A 120 -42.63 -4.36 -13.65
C LYS A 120 -43.57 -5.54 -13.57
N PRO A 121 -44.86 -5.35 -13.18
CA PRO A 121 -45.82 -6.45 -13.19
C PRO A 121 -45.98 -6.99 -14.62
N ALA A 122 -46.02 -8.29 -14.73
CA ALA A 122 -46.21 -8.94 -16.02
C ALA A 122 -47.51 -8.38 -16.66
N LYS A 123 -47.39 -7.79 -17.88
CA LYS A 123 -48.49 -7.16 -18.60
C LYS A 123 -49.71 -8.09 -18.82
N GLY A 124 -49.55 -9.41 -18.54
CA GLY A 124 -50.62 -10.42 -18.68
C GLY A 124 -51.53 -10.56 -17.45
N GLU A 125 -51.07 -10.23 -16.24
CA GLU A 125 -51.88 -10.44 -15.01
C GLU A 125 -52.95 -9.37 -14.82
N ILE A 126 -52.66 -8.12 -15.23
CA ILE A 126 -53.63 -7.02 -15.13
C ILE A 126 -54.82 -7.21 -16.05
N THR A 127 -54.64 -7.78 -17.24
CA THR A 127 -55.72 -8.05 -18.19
C THR A 127 -56.63 -9.16 -17.69
N ASN A 128 -56.10 -10.17 -17.02
CA ASN A 128 -56.92 -11.26 -16.44
C ASN A 128 -57.76 -10.81 -15.24
N LEU A 129 -57.23 -9.92 -14.39
CA LEU A 129 -57.96 -9.37 -13.23
C LEU A 129 -59.10 -8.45 -13.64
N LEU A 130 -58.93 -7.68 -14.71
CA LEU A 130 -60.00 -6.79 -15.24
C LEU A 130 -61.09 -7.58 -15.97
N THR A 131 -60.77 -8.69 -16.65
CA THR A 131 -61.73 -9.58 -17.31
C THR A 131 -62.53 -10.41 -16.29
N PHE A 132 -61.88 -10.86 -15.20
CA PHE A 132 -62.56 -11.59 -14.13
C PHE A 132 -63.57 -10.70 -13.37
N ARG A 133 -63.26 -9.41 -13.10
CA ARG A 133 -64.21 -8.47 -12.48
C ARG A 133 -65.42 -8.12 -13.38
N LYS A 134 -65.27 -8.06 -14.72
CA LYS A 134 -66.38 -7.80 -15.63
C LYS A 134 -67.38 -8.95 -15.70
N ASN A 135 -66.91 -10.19 -15.54
CA ASN A 135 -67.80 -11.38 -15.61
C ASN A 135 -68.58 -11.62 -14.32
N GLN A 136 -68.21 -11.02 -13.17
CA GLN A 136 -69.00 -11.10 -11.93
C GLN A 136 -70.06 -9.99 -11.77
N ALA A 137 -70.06 -8.98 -12.61
CA ALA A 137 -71.04 -7.88 -12.54
C ALA A 137 -72.33 -8.16 -13.32
N TYR A 138 -72.45 -9.33 -13.98
CA TYR A 138 -73.64 -9.73 -14.82
C TYR A 138 -74.19 -11.11 -14.42
N ALA A 139 -73.94 -11.53 -13.12
CA ALA A 139 -74.60 -12.73 -12.59
C ALA A 139 -75.57 -12.40 -11.46
#